data_780459cf6a4b064b8150ff4e2a71da34
#
_entry.id   780459cf6a4b064b8150ff4e2a71da34
#
_cell.length_a   1.000
_cell.length_b   1.000
_cell.length_c   1.000
_cell.angle_alpha   90.00
_cell.angle_beta   90.00
_cell.angle_gamma   90.00
#
_symmetry.space_group_name_H-M   'P 1'
#
loop_
_entity.id
_entity.type
_entity.pdbx_description
1 polymer ?
#
loop_
_entity_poly.entity_id
_entity_poly.type
_entity_poly.pdbx_seq_one_letter_code
_entity_poly.pdbx_strand_id
1 'polypeptide(L)'
;GGGHNAAAAALAEELAARGHESKTYNTLDFLPKGAADLISRGHDFAYRYTPKLYGAGYRREEKRPSPLLYENSIRGIGPLYEALVDLGADAAICVHVFPAMMMTELRCSYGLRMPTWFVATDFTCSPGVGELQLDGICIPHPALTPEFQAAGLPAQRIFPTGIPIRRQFCQPPDRDAARRQLELEGCRHVFTLACGSMGAGPLRSTAACIAGL
;
A
#
# COMPACT_ATOMS: atom_id res chain seq x y z
N GLY A 1 3.88 -4.64 -2.74
CA GLY A 1 3.11 -4.99 -3.94
C GLY A 1 2.95 -3.80 -4.87
N GLY A 2 2.52 -4.06 -6.12
CA GLY A 2 2.45 -3.02 -7.16
C GLY A 2 1.57 -1.82 -6.82
N GLY A 3 0.46 -2.03 -6.08
CA GLY A 3 -0.44 -0.96 -5.66
C GLY A 3 0.25 0.03 -4.71
N HIS A 4 0.94 -0.47 -3.69
CA HIS A 4 1.68 0.37 -2.75
C HIS A 4 2.80 1.16 -3.45
N ASN A 5 3.55 0.50 -4.36
CA ASN A 5 4.60 1.17 -5.13
C ASN A 5 4.01 2.26 -6.05
N ALA A 6 2.84 2.02 -6.64
CA ALA A 6 2.15 3.02 -7.45
C ALA A 6 1.70 4.24 -6.62
N ALA A 7 1.19 4.01 -5.41
CA ALA A 7 0.82 5.09 -4.48
C ALA A 7 2.05 5.88 -4.02
N ALA A 8 3.15 5.20 -3.68
CA ALA A 8 4.42 5.86 -3.33
C ALA A 8 4.96 6.70 -4.48
N ALA A 9 4.93 6.18 -5.71
CA ALA A 9 5.35 6.91 -6.89
C ALA A 9 4.47 8.15 -7.17
N ALA A 10 3.16 8.04 -6.96
CA ALA A 10 2.24 9.16 -7.12
C ALA A 10 2.51 10.27 -6.09
N LEU A 11 2.80 9.91 -4.84
CA LEU A 11 3.20 10.86 -3.80
C LEU A 11 4.52 11.54 -4.14
N ALA A 12 5.54 10.77 -4.57
CA ALA A 12 6.83 11.31 -4.96
C ALA A 12 6.71 12.29 -6.14
N GLU A 13 5.90 11.96 -7.16
CA GLU A 13 5.60 12.83 -8.29
C GLU A 13 4.98 14.16 -7.84
N GLU A 14 4.00 14.10 -6.92
CA GLU A 14 3.33 15.31 -6.43
C GLU A 14 4.23 16.15 -5.53
N LEU A 15 5.05 15.52 -4.68
CA LEU A 15 6.03 16.21 -3.85
C LEU A 15 7.06 16.95 -4.71
N ALA A 16 7.61 16.28 -5.73
CA ALA A 16 8.54 16.89 -6.67
C ALA A 16 7.94 18.09 -7.41
N ALA A 17 6.67 17.97 -7.83
CA ALA A 17 5.97 19.06 -8.50
C ALA A 17 5.71 20.28 -7.58
N ARG A 18 5.76 20.08 -6.26
CA ARG A 18 5.68 21.15 -5.25
C ARG A 18 7.03 21.64 -4.76
N GLY A 19 8.12 21.16 -5.36
CA GLY A 19 9.49 21.59 -5.02
C GLY A 19 10.08 20.85 -3.81
N HIS A 20 9.52 19.73 -3.39
CA HIS A 20 10.06 18.90 -2.32
C HIS A 20 10.91 17.77 -2.89
N GLU A 21 12.03 17.48 -2.27
CA GLU A 21 12.81 16.27 -2.53
C GLU A 21 12.20 15.09 -1.79
N SER A 22 12.20 13.92 -2.41
CA SER A 22 11.71 12.69 -1.77
C SER A 22 12.57 11.50 -2.13
N LYS A 23 12.74 10.59 -1.17
CA LYS A 23 13.39 9.29 -1.32
C LYS A 23 12.41 8.19 -0.96
N THR A 24 12.20 7.24 -1.88
CA THR A 24 11.36 6.07 -1.61
C THR A 24 12.22 4.91 -1.17
N TYR A 25 11.87 4.30 -0.04
CA TYR A 25 12.49 3.08 0.49
C TYR A 25 11.53 1.92 0.44
N ASN A 26 12.03 0.74 0.05
CA ASN A 26 11.35 -0.52 0.30
C ASN A 26 11.84 -1.06 1.64
N THR A 27 10.96 -1.09 2.64
CA THR A 27 11.35 -1.50 4.00
C THR A 27 11.81 -2.96 4.10
N LEU A 28 11.51 -3.80 3.13
CA LEU A 28 12.05 -5.14 3.05
C LEU A 28 13.58 -5.15 2.82
N ASP A 29 14.13 -4.08 2.23
CA ASP A 29 15.57 -3.98 1.96
C ASP A 29 16.39 -3.76 3.25
N PHE A 30 15.74 -3.34 4.33
CA PHE A 30 16.34 -3.19 5.65
C PHE A 30 16.34 -4.47 6.49
N LEU A 31 15.69 -5.52 6.01
CA LEU A 31 15.66 -6.81 6.71
C LEU A 31 16.98 -7.58 6.51
N PRO A 32 17.32 -8.50 7.43
CA PRO A 32 18.46 -9.38 7.25
C PRO A 32 18.42 -10.12 5.91
N LYS A 33 19.59 -10.36 5.31
CA LYS A 33 19.74 -11.05 4.02
C LYS A 33 18.94 -12.35 3.98
N GLY A 34 18.14 -12.53 2.94
CA GLY A 34 17.28 -13.69 2.74
C GLY A 34 15.91 -13.62 3.43
N ALA A 35 15.71 -12.77 4.44
CA ALA A 35 14.41 -12.61 5.09
C ALA A 35 13.38 -11.94 4.15
N ALA A 36 13.79 -10.92 3.41
CA ALA A 36 12.96 -10.24 2.43
C ALA A 36 12.46 -11.21 1.33
N ASP A 37 13.36 -12.03 0.80
CA ASP A 37 13.02 -13.04 -0.21
C ASP A 37 12.07 -14.10 0.33
N LEU A 38 12.30 -14.57 1.55
CA LEU A 38 11.43 -15.56 2.21
C LEU A 38 10.02 -15.00 2.43
N ILE A 39 9.91 -13.76 2.92
CA ILE A 39 8.63 -13.09 3.13
C ILE A 39 7.90 -12.88 1.79
N SER A 40 8.59 -12.35 0.78
CA SER A 40 8.01 -12.08 -0.54
C SER A 40 7.55 -13.36 -1.23
N ARG A 41 8.40 -14.39 -1.29
CA ARG A 41 8.05 -15.69 -1.90
C ARG A 41 6.97 -16.42 -1.12
N GLY A 42 7.00 -16.36 0.22
CA GLY A 42 5.97 -16.95 1.08
C GLY A 42 4.61 -16.31 0.86
N HIS A 43 4.57 -14.99 0.79
CA HIS A 43 3.36 -14.21 0.49
C HIS A 43 2.82 -14.55 -0.91
N ASP A 44 3.68 -14.51 -1.95
CA ASP A 44 3.29 -14.82 -3.32
C ASP A 44 2.77 -16.26 -3.46
N PHE A 45 3.43 -17.20 -2.81
CA PHE A 45 3.00 -18.59 -2.79
C PHE A 45 1.64 -18.76 -2.10
N ALA A 46 1.48 -18.18 -0.91
CA ALA A 46 0.24 -18.28 -0.14
C ALA A 46 -0.95 -17.64 -0.89
N TYR A 47 -0.74 -16.46 -1.47
CA TYR A 47 -1.76 -15.77 -2.24
C TYR A 47 -2.15 -16.54 -3.52
N ARG A 48 -1.18 -17.09 -4.24
CA ARG A 48 -1.39 -17.74 -5.54
C ARG A 48 -1.93 -19.15 -5.43
N TYR A 49 -1.40 -19.95 -4.49
CA TYR A 49 -1.69 -21.38 -4.40
C TYR A 49 -2.62 -21.77 -3.25
N THR A 50 -2.72 -20.96 -2.21
CA THR A 50 -3.56 -21.23 -1.04
C THR A 50 -4.46 -20.04 -0.66
N PRO A 51 -5.24 -19.45 -1.60
CA PRO A 51 -5.96 -18.20 -1.35
C PRO A 51 -7.00 -18.30 -0.22
N LYS A 52 -7.61 -19.50 -0.02
CA LYS A 52 -8.56 -19.74 1.09
C LYS A 52 -7.85 -19.71 2.45
N LEU A 53 -6.67 -20.31 2.54
CA LEU A 53 -5.86 -20.33 3.76
C LEU A 53 -5.29 -18.94 4.05
N TYR A 54 -4.81 -18.24 3.01
CA TYR A 54 -4.35 -16.85 3.10
C TYR A 54 -5.47 -15.93 3.63
N GLY A 55 -6.66 -15.99 3.05
CA GLY A 55 -7.81 -15.22 3.52
C GLY A 55 -8.29 -15.58 4.93
N ALA A 56 -8.15 -16.85 5.35
CA ALA A 56 -8.46 -17.26 6.72
C ALA A 56 -7.42 -16.72 7.71
N GLY A 57 -6.14 -16.73 7.34
CA GLY A 57 -5.05 -16.11 8.10
C GLY A 57 -5.25 -14.61 8.28
N TYR A 58 -5.55 -13.91 7.18
CA TYR A 58 -5.83 -12.48 7.20
C TYR A 58 -6.99 -12.13 8.15
N ARG A 59 -8.14 -12.82 8.05
CA ARG A 59 -9.29 -12.62 8.95
C ARG A 59 -8.99 -12.94 10.41
N ARG A 60 -8.04 -13.84 10.69
CA ARG A 60 -7.58 -14.13 12.06
C ARG A 60 -6.76 -12.97 12.60
N GLU A 61 -5.85 -12.43 11.80
CA GLU A 61 -5.05 -11.25 12.17
C GLU A 61 -5.92 -10.01 12.38
N GLU A 62 -6.98 -9.80 11.58
CA GLU A 62 -7.95 -8.72 11.80
C GLU A 62 -8.61 -8.80 13.19
N LYS A 63 -8.94 -10.02 13.66
CA LYS A 63 -9.60 -10.23 14.96
C LYS A 63 -8.64 -10.22 16.14
N ARG A 64 -7.42 -10.67 15.93
CA ARG A 64 -6.37 -10.79 16.96
C ARG A 64 -5.02 -10.61 16.30
N PRO A 65 -4.52 -9.38 16.21
CA PRO A 65 -3.17 -9.10 15.70
C PRO A 65 -2.15 -9.96 16.45
N SER A 66 -1.29 -10.62 15.70
CA SER A 66 -0.28 -11.51 16.28
C SER A 66 0.94 -10.68 16.71
N PRO A 67 1.47 -10.87 17.93
CA PRO A 67 2.75 -10.25 18.31
C PRO A 67 3.87 -10.55 17.31
N LEU A 68 3.84 -11.72 16.67
CA LEU A 68 4.82 -12.11 15.65
C LEU A 68 4.76 -11.21 14.41
N LEU A 69 3.58 -10.70 14.04
CA LEU A 69 3.43 -9.77 12.93
C LEU A 69 4.20 -8.48 13.23
N TYR A 70 3.99 -7.92 14.42
CA TYR A 70 4.68 -6.72 14.87
C TYR A 70 6.19 -6.93 14.98
N GLU A 71 6.63 -7.96 15.72
CA GLU A 71 8.05 -8.28 15.91
C GLU A 71 8.81 -8.49 14.60
N ASN A 72 8.19 -9.16 13.62
CA ASN A 72 8.80 -9.33 12.31
C ASN A 72 8.84 -8.02 11.51
N SER A 73 7.83 -7.16 11.66
CA SER A 73 7.77 -5.87 10.96
C SER A 73 8.88 -4.91 11.41
N ILE A 74 9.28 -4.95 12.69
CA ILE A 74 10.27 -4.02 13.26
C ILE A 74 11.73 -4.51 13.15
N ARG A 75 12.01 -5.70 12.61
CA ARG A 75 13.39 -6.24 12.53
C ARG A 75 14.38 -5.38 11.76
N GLY A 76 13.90 -4.56 10.82
CA GLY A 76 14.74 -3.67 10.02
C GLY A 76 14.84 -2.23 10.57
N ILE A 77 14.44 -2.00 11.83
CA ILE A 77 14.28 -0.65 12.38
C ILE A 77 15.58 0.11 12.53
N GLY A 78 16.67 -0.55 12.94
CA GLY A 78 17.98 0.08 13.08
C GLY A 78 18.51 0.64 11.77
N PRO A 79 18.68 -0.17 10.72
CA PRO A 79 19.08 0.31 9.40
C PRO A 79 18.12 1.35 8.80
N LEU A 80 16.81 1.25 9.06
CA LEU A 80 15.85 2.28 8.64
C LEU A 80 16.12 3.60 9.37
N TYR A 81 16.37 3.57 10.68
CA TYR A 81 16.69 4.76 11.46
C TYR A 81 17.94 5.46 10.93
N GLU A 82 19.03 4.71 10.71
CA GLU A 82 20.26 5.22 10.12
C GLU A 82 20.00 5.88 8.76
N ALA A 83 19.26 5.22 7.87
CA ALA A 83 18.93 5.77 6.55
C ALA A 83 18.09 7.06 6.63
N LEU A 84 17.19 7.20 7.60
CA LEU A 84 16.42 8.42 7.82
C LEU A 84 17.28 9.57 8.36
N VAL A 85 18.21 9.27 9.27
CA VAL A 85 19.17 10.24 9.82
C VAL A 85 20.14 10.71 8.74
N ASP A 86 20.74 9.78 7.99
CA ASP A 86 21.68 10.09 6.91
C ASP A 86 21.03 10.93 5.80
N LEU A 87 19.74 10.70 5.54
CA LEU A 87 18.97 11.50 4.57
C LEU A 87 18.67 12.91 5.10
N GLY A 88 18.66 13.10 6.43
CA GLY A 88 18.18 14.35 7.03
C GLY A 88 16.68 14.56 6.75
N ALA A 89 15.88 13.50 6.83
CA ALA A 89 14.48 13.56 6.46
C ALA A 89 13.66 14.44 7.40
N ASP A 90 12.87 15.35 6.84
CA ASP A 90 11.96 16.24 7.59
C ASP A 90 10.62 15.60 7.91
N ALA A 91 10.18 14.62 7.11
CA ALA A 91 8.92 13.90 7.29
C ALA A 91 8.98 12.51 6.66
N ALA A 92 8.12 11.61 7.12
CA ALA A 92 7.95 10.29 6.54
C ALA A 92 6.48 10.00 6.16
N ILE A 93 6.29 9.38 5.00
CA ILE A 93 4.98 8.91 4.54
C ILE A 93 5.06 7.42 4.26
N CYS A 94 4.29 6.64 4.99
CA CYS A 94 4.20 5.20 4.83
C CYS A 94 2.98 4.85 3.96
N VAL A 95 3.15 4.01 2.94
CA VAL A 95 2.05 3.52 2.10
C VAL A 95 1.69 2.06 2.36
N HIS A 96 2.29 1.45 3.38
CA HIS A 96 2.01 0.10 3.85
C HIS A 96 2.07 0.06 5.37
N VAL A 97 1.30 -0.85 5.99
CA VAL A 97 1.21 -0.96 7.45
C VAL A 97 2.56 -1.32 8.10
N PHE A 98 3.39 -2.15 7.46
CA PHE A 98 4.70 -2.54 8.05
C PHE A 98 5.65 -1.36 8.25
N PRO A 99 5.97 -0.52 7.25
CA PRO A 99 6.72 0.70 7.53
C PRO A 99 6.04 1.62 8.54
N ALA A 100 4.71 1.67 8.58
CA ALA A 100 3.99 2.47 9.57
C ALA A 100 4.21 1.94 11.01
N MET A 101 4.25 0.62 11.21
CA MET A 101 4.63 -0.01 12.48
C MET A 101 6.09 0.29 12.85
N MET A 102 7.02 0.19 11.90
CA MET A 102 8.43 0.55 12.13
C MET A 102 8.58 2.01 12.58
N MET A 103 7.87 2.94 11.94
CA MET A 103 7.87 4.35 12.32
C MET A 103 7.22 4.58 13.68
N THR A 104 6.17 3.83 14.03
CA THR A 104 5.57 3.86 15.37
C THR A 104 6.60 3.45 16.43
N GLU A 105 7.34 2.37 16.21
CA GLU A 105 8.38 1.91 17.12
C GLU A 105 9.52 2.93 17.24
N LEU A 106 9.97 3.52 16.14
CA LEU A 106 10.98 4.58 16.16
C LEU A 106 10.54 5.79 16.99
N ARG A 107 9.27 6.16 16.94
CA ARG A 107 8.71 7.25 17.75
C ARG A 107 8.60 6.89 19.22
N CYS A 108 8.11 5.69 19.54
CA CYS A 108 7.83 5.27 20.90
C CYS A 108 9.11 4.87 21.68
N SER A 109 10.00 4.11 21.03
CA SER A 109 11.15 3.50 21.71
C SER A 109 12.47 4.25 21.46
N TYR A 110 12.58 4.95 20.31
CA TYR A 110 13.81 5.67 19.94
C TYR A 110 13.66 7.20 19.98
N GLY A 111 12.45 7.70 20.31
CA GLY A 111 12.19 9.12 20.48
C GLY A 111 12.24 9.94 19.18
N LEU A 112 12.02 9.30 18.02
CA LEU A 112 11.97 9.99 16.73
C LEU A 112 10.82 10.99 16.71
N ARG A 113 11.12 12.27 16.44
CA ARG A 113 10.13 13.38 16.45
C ARG A 113 9.78 13.92 15.08
N MET A 114 10.08 13.16 14.04
CA MET A 114 9.73 13.52 12.67
C MET A 114 8.23 13.35 12.42
N PRO A 115 7.54 14.29 11.78
CA PRO A 115 6.17 14.12 11.30
C PRO A 115 6.03 12.86 10.44
N THR A 116 5.07 12.01 10.79
CA THR A 116 4.94 10.71 10.14
C THR A 116 3.48 10.41 9.83
N TRP A 117 3.23 10.01 8.59
CA TRP A 117 1.89 9.75 8.08
C TRP A 117 1.79 8.34 7.51
N PHE A 118 0.61 7.75 7.65
CA PHE A 118 0.25 6.52 6.95
C PHE A 118 -0.84 6.80 5.93
N VAL A 119 -0.65 6.31 4.71
CA VAL A 119 -1.63 6.35 3.62
C VAL A 119 -2.10 4.93 3.35
N ALA A 120 -3.30 4.60 3.81
CA ALA A 120 -3.94 3.32 3.55
C ALA A 120 -4.32 3.21 2.08
N THR A 121 -3.96 2.11 1.45
CA THR A 121 -4.21 1.84 0.01
C THR A 121 -5.24 0.74 -0.20
N ASP A 122 -5.71 0.11 0.86
CA ASP A 122 -6.74 -0.93 0.83
C ASP A 122 -8.09 -0.37 1.32
N PHE A 123 -9.20 -0.82 0.74
CA PHE A 123 -10.55 -0.46 1.16
C PHE A 123 -11.01 -1.25 2.39
N THR A 124 -10.11 -1.39 3.34
CA THR A 124 -10.33 -1.97 4.67
C THR A 124 -9.26 -1.47 5.64
N CYS A 125 -9.53 -1.56 6.94
CA CYS A 125 -8.54 -1.31 7.97
C CYS A 125 -7.66 -2.54 8.13
N SER A 126 -6.41 -2.45 7.69
CA SER A 126 -5.46 -3.56 7.79
C SER A 126 -5.12 -3.89 9.25
N PRO A 127 -4.85 -5.17 9.58
CA PRO A 127 -4.38 -5.57 10.90
C PRO A 127 -3.18 -4.74 11.38
N GLY A 128 -3.21 -4.32 12.65
CA GLY A 128 -2.16 -3.50 13.27
C GLY A 128 -2.28 -2.00 13.05
N VAL A 129 -3.20 -1.52 12.21
CA VAL A 129 -3.41 -0.08 11.98
C VAL A 129 -3.87 0.63 13.26
N GLY A 130 -4.67 -0.03 14.12
CA GLY A 130 -5.14 0.53 15.39
C GLY A 130 -4.02 0.81 16.41
N GLU A 131 -2.86 0.19 16.25
CA GLU A 131 -1.71 0.34 17.14
C GLU A 131 -0.76 1.47 16.70
N LEU A 132 -1.02 2.10 15.55
CA LEU A 132 -0.13 3.12 14.99
C LEU A 132 -0.14 4.41 15.82
N GLN A 133 1.05 4.89 16.17
CA GLN A 133 1.28 6.16 16.87
C GLN A 133 1.89 7.20 15.93
N LEU A 134 1.12 7.56 14.89
CA LEU A 134 1.52 8.49 13.84
C LEU A 134 0.70 9.78 13.92
N ASP A 135 1.14 10.82 13.23
CA ASP A 135 0.49 12.14 13.25
C ASP A 135 -0.83 12.15 12.47
N GLY A 136 -0.91 11.34 11.40
CA GLY A 136 -2.14 11.21 10.62
C GLY A 136 -2.21 9.92 9.81
N ILE A 137 -3.45 9.53 9.51
CA ILE A 137 -3.78 8.34 8.73
C ILE A 137 -4.75 8.75 7.63
N CYS A 138 -4.26 8.74 6.40
CA CYS A 138 -5.05 8.99 5.20
C CYS A 138 -5.77 7.70 4.80
N ILE A 139 -7.08 7.76 4.65
CA ILE A 139 -7.90 6.60 4.28
C ILE A 139 -8.54 6.76 2.91
N PRO A 140 -8.83 5.65 2.20
CA PRO A 140 -9.34 5.67 0.82
C PRO A 140 -10.69 6.36 0.64
N HIS A 141 -11.58 6.27 1.64
CA HIS A 141 -12.93 6.79 1.52
C HIS A 141 -13.55 7.10 2.88
N PRO A 142 -14.40 8.16 3.01
CA PRO A 142 -15.06 8.51 4.27
C PRO A 142 -15.88 7.38 4.90
N ALA A 143 -16.48 6.51 4.09
CA ALA A 143 -17.26 5.37 4.58
C ALA A 143 -16.44 4.36 5.41
N LEU A 144 -15.11 4.39 5.33
CA LEU A 144 -14.22 3.55 6.13
C LEU A 144 -13.90 4.15 7.51
N THR A 145 -14.24 5.42 7.75
CA THR A 145 -13.95 6.09 9.03
C THR A 145 -14.42 5.28 10.25
N PRO A 146 -15.67 4.72 10.28
CA PRO A 146 -16.11 3.93 11.42
C PRO A 146 -15.26 2.68 11.67
N GLU A 147 -14.77 2.02 10.61
CA GLU A 147 -13.93 0.83 10.70
C GLU A 147 -12.56 1.17 11.34
N PHE A 148 -11.94 2.26 10.90
CA PHE A 148 -10.68 2.74 11.47
C PHE A 148 -10.84 3.22 12.92
N GLN A 149 -11.96 3.86 13.26
CA GLN A 149 -12.27 4.23 14.65
C GLN A 149 -12.49 3.00 15.53
N ALA A 150 -13.19 1.98 15.03
CA ALA A 150 -13.40 0.72 15.74
C ALA A 150 -12.08 -0.04 15.99
N ALA A 151 -11.07 0.16 15.14
CA ALA A 151 -9.72 -0.33 15.36
C ALA A 151 -8.92 0.44 16.45
N GLY A 152 -9.47 1.52 17.01
CA GLY A 152 -8.85 2.29 18.09
C GLY A 152 -8.24 3.63 17.69
N LEU A 153 -8.37 4.04 16.43
CA LEU A 153 -7.82 5.31 15.96
C LEU A 153 -8.71 6.49 16.34
N PRO A 154 -8.17 7.58 16.88
CA PRO A 154 -8.94 8.78 17.18
C PRO A 154 -9.37 9.50 15.89
N ALA A 155 -10.62 9.98 15.84
CA ALA A 155 -11.19 10.63 14.66
C ALA A 155 -10.32 11.77 14.10
N GLN A 156 -9.64 12.51 14.97
CA GLN A 156 -8.78 13.63 14.62
C GLN A 156 -7.53 13.25 13.82
N ARG A 157 -7.15 11.96 13.84
CA ARG A 157 -6.02 11.43 13.06
C ARG A 157 -6.43 10.73 11.78
N ILE A 158 -7.73 10.67 11.47
CA ILE A 158 -8.26 9.99 10.28
C ILE A 158 -8.62 11.03 9.21
N PHE A 159 -8.01 10.93 8.04
CA PHE A 159 -8.18 11.86 6.93
C PHE A 159 -8.66 11.09 5.68
N PRO A 160 -9.92 11.22 5.27
CA PRO A 160 -10.44 10.55 4.09
C PRO A 160 -10.04 11.29 2.81
N THR A 161 -8.79 11.09 2.38
CA THR A 161 -8.16 11.79 1.26
C THR A 161 -8.26 11.06 -0.07
N GLY A 162 -8.62 9.79 -0.07
CA GLY A 162 -8.50 8.92 -1.24
C GLY A 162 -7.15 8.22 -1.32
N ILE A 163 -7.00 7.33 -2.31
CA ILE A 163 -5.73 6.67 -2.63
C ILE A 163 -4.94 7.58 -3.59
N PRO A 164 -3.64 7.83 -3.36
CA PRO A 164 -2.82 8.60 -4.28
C PRO A 164 -2.76 7.97 -5.67
N ILE A 165 -3.05 8.75 -6.70
CA ILE A 165 -2.94 8.36 -8.10
C ILE A 165 -2.01 9.30 -8.85
N ARG A 166 -1.27 8.78 -9.84
CA ARG A 166 -0.36 9.59 -10.65
C ARG A 166 -1.12 10.63 -11.46
N ARG A 167 -0.52 11.79 -11.69
CA ARG A 167 -1.12 12.94 -12.40
C ARG A 167 -1.71 12.59 -13.75
N GLN A 168 -1.10 11.66 -14.49
CA GLN A 168 -1.61 11.20 -15.78
C GLN A 168 -3.04 10.61 -15.72
N PHE A 169 -3.48 10.13 -14.54
CA PHE A 169 -4.84 9.62 -14.34
C PHE A 169 -5.82 10.69 -13.83
N CYS A 170 -5.34 11.88 -13.48
CA CYS A 170 -6.20 13.00 -13.06
C CYS A 170 -6.83 13.73 -14.25
N GLN A 171 -6.26 13.56 -15.44
CA GLN A 171 -6.81 14.12 -16.68
C GLN A 171 -7.23 12.95 -17.57
N PRO A 172 -8.53 12.78 -17.86
CA PRO A 172 -8.97 11.72 -18.75
C PRO A 172 -8.37 11.94 -20.14
N PRO A 173 -7.74 10.91 -20.73
CA PRO A 173 -7.24 11.00 -22.08
C PRO A 173 -8.39 11.19 -23.07
N ASP A 174 -8.11 11.80 -24.22
CA ASP A 174 -9.02 11.80 -25.36
C ASP A 174 -9.30 10.33 -25.73
N ARG A 175 -10.57 9.94 -25.61
CA ARG A 175 -11.01 8.57 -25.86
C ARG A 175 -10.73 8.12 -27.27
N ASP A 176 -10.93 9.00 -28.25
CA ASP A 176 -10.75 8.64 -29.66
C ASP A 176 -9.26 8.55 -30.00
N ALA A 177 -8.43 9.43 -29.46
CA ALA A 177 -6.98 9.32 -29.56
C ALA A 177 -6.45 8.02 -28.93
N ALA A 178 -6.95 7.64 -27.74
CA ALA A 178 -6.59 6.39 -27.08
C ALA A 178 -7.02 5.16 -27.91
N ARG A 179 -8.21 5.18 -28.50
CA ARG A 179 -8.68 4.10 -29.39
C ARG A 179 -7.82 3.97 -30.63
N ARG A 180 -7.43 5.09 -31.25
CA ARG A 180 -6.49 5.08 -32.39
C ARG A 180 -5.14 4.49 -32.01
N GLN A 181 -4.58 4.94 -30.90
CA GLN A 181 -3.28 4.44 -30.41
C GLN A 181 -3.28 2.93 -30.12
N LEU A 182 -4.43 2.38 -29.70
CA LEU A 182 -4.60 0.97 -29.37
C LEU A 182 -5.18 0.14 -30.55
N GLU A 183 -5.36 0.75 -31.73
CA GLU A 183 -5.94 0.10 -32.92
C GLU A 183 -7.36 -0.48 -32.66
N LEU A 184 -8.16 0.24 -31.86
CA LEU A 184 -9.51 -0.16 -31.43
C LEU A 184 -10.63 0.66 -32.09
N GLU A 185 -10.35 1.43 -33.16
CA GLU A 185 -11.29 2.36 -33.77
C GLU A 185 -12.56 1.67 -34.30
N GLY A 186 -12.42 0.48 -34.89
CA GLY A 186 -13.54 -0.30 -35.41
C GLY A 186 -14.32 -1.12 -34.36
N CYS A 187 -13.87 -1.14 -33.11
CA CYS A 187 -14.47 -1.95 -32.05
C CYS A 187 -15.69 -1.26 -31.45
N ARG A 188 -16.89 -1.89 -31.56
CA ARG A 188 -18.11 -1.40 -30.94
C ARG A 188 -18.01 -1.43 -29.40
N HIS A 189 -17.47 -2.52 -28.85
CA HIS A 189 -17.27 -2.74 -27.43
C HIS A 189 -15.80 -3.07 -27.14
N VAL A 190 -15.27 -2.51 -26.06
CA VAL A 190 -13.92 -2.78 -25.55
C VAL A 190 -14.03 -3.18 -24.09
N PHE A 191 -13.57 -4.39 -23.77
CA PHE A 191 -13.52 -4.90 -22.41
C PHE A 191 -12.08 -4.98 -21.94
N THR A 192 -11.76 -4.29 -20.85
CA THR A 192 -10.45 -4.36 -20.22
C THR A 192 -10.51 -5.32 -19.04
N LEU A 193 -9.67 -6.36 -19.07
CA LEU A 193 -9.50 -7.31 -17.96
C LEU A 193 -8.18 -7.03 -17.26
N ALA A 194 -8.23 -6.78 -15.96
CA ALA A 194 -7.04 -6.51 -15.14
C ALA A 194 -7.06 -7.35 -13.86
N CYS A 195 -5.92 -7.91 -13.48
CA CYS A 195 -5.74 -8.74 -12.28
C CYS A 195 -4.56 -8.26 -11.46
N GLY A 196 -4.53 -7.01 -11.03
CA GLY A 196 -3.47 -6.50 -10.19
C GLY A 196 -2.04 -6.88 -10.65
N SER A 197 -1.03 -6.48 -9.88
CA SER A 197 0.38 -6.70 -10.23
C SER A 197 0.85 -8.16 -10.19
N MET A 198 0.13 -9.01 -9.47
CA MET A 198 0.49 -10.43 -9.31
C MET A 198 -0.11 -11.34 -10.40
N GLY A 199 -1.00 -10.80 -11.25
CA GLY A 199 -1.65 -11.55 -12.32
C GLY A 199 -2.47 -12.75 -11.85
N ALA A 200 -2.91 -12.74 -10.58
CA ALA A 200 -3.71 -13.81 -10.01
C ALA A 200 -5.19 -13.60 -10.34
N GLY A 201 -5.89 -14.69 -10.67
CA GLY A 201 -7.33 -14.67 -10.96
C GLY A 201 -7.68 -15.43 -12.23
N PRO A 202 -8.97 -15.66 -12.48
CA PRO A 202 -9.48 -16.49 -13.57
C PRO A 202 -9.57 -15.71 -14.91
N LEU A 203 -8.52 -14.95 -15.28
CA LEU A 203 -8.52 -14.10 -16.48
C LEU A 203 -8.92 -14.84 -17.76
N ARG A 204 -8.38 -16.06 -17.96
CA ARG A 204 -8.65 -16.85 -19.16
C ARG A 204 -10.12 -17.27 -19.25
N SER A 205 -10.70 -17.77 -18.15
CA SER A 205 -12.11 -18.16 -18.13
C SER A 205 -13.03 -16.95 -18.24
N THR A 206 -12.70 -15.83 -17.61
CA THR A 206 -13.45 -14.59 -17.75
C THR A 206 -13.39 -14.06 -19.16
N ALA A 207 -12.22 -14.06 -19.81
CA ALA A 207 -12.08 -13.67 -21.22
C ALA A 207 -12.90 -14.57 -22.14
N ALA A 208 -12.88 -15.90 -21.91
CA ALA A 208 -13.67 -16.84 -22.70
C ALA A 208 -15.19 -16.63 -22.55
N CYS A 209 -15.66 -16.33 -21.33
CA CYS A 209 -17.06 -15.97 -21.11
C CYS A 209 -17.48 -14.70 -21.85
N ILE A 210 -16.62 -13.67 -21.84
CA ILE A 210 -16.91 -12.40 -22.55
C ILE A 210 -16.86 -12.59 -24.08
N ALA A 211 -15.93 -13.41 -24.58
CA ALA A 211 -15.81 -13.68 -26.02
C ALA A 211 -16.97 -14.54 -26.57
N GLY A 212 -17.72 -15.21 -25.70
CA GLY A 212 -18.91 -15.98 -26.07
C GLY A 212 -20.23 -15.20 -26.07
N LEU A 213 -20.17 -13.89 -25.72
CA LEU A 213 -21.32 -12.97 -25.74
C LEU A 213 -21.43 -12.27 -27.09
#